data_3ee3d2ab0f9af0587738a47a52d66c00
#
_entry.id   3ee3d2ab0f9af0587738a47a52d66c00
#
_cell.length_a   1.000
_cell.length_b   1.000
_cell.length_c   1.000
_cell.angle_alpha   90.00
_cell.angle_beta   90.00
_cell.angle_gamma   90.00
#
_symmetry.space_group_name_H-M   'P 1'
#
loop_
_entity.id
_entity.type
_entity.pdbx_description
1 polymer ?
#
loop_
_entity_poly.entity_id
_entity_poly.type
_entity_poly.pdbx_seq_one_letter_code
_entity_poly.pdbx_strand_id
1 'polypeptide(L)'
;MTFADFIRAHEGDDPVRLLLARDRYPGVDVALAASTLACRRRLRTKVPAWYAVPSLRFPNRLAAEQCSSAETARYKAAVAARVVAASAVAGSRGGQNGALLPATEAEWARGGQNGALLPAAEAELSRGGQNGALLPVTEAEWARGGQNGALLPAATAPRARLADLTGGLGVDSWAFAEVFGEVLYNEMQPALAAAAEENFKELGVKNIRVSNWRITPAPVTDVSASRSGTASPADGDSGAGPGGSVADVLSGFVPDIVFLDPARRAGDGRKVFLPEDCQPDVTALLPELFVAARYILLKLSPMADISLCVKRFGYVREVHAIAAEGECKELLLLLDREWNGGYTITAYENGSTLTWSPEEESAAAVQFASAEDLTPGHSSGAALPSAASFPAPPSSPAGFLFEPGKALMKAGAFRLLCGCFGLKKLDTHTHLYVTEAVPAELAPLGKTFRILETLPLDKRTLKEAGRRYPRAEVTARNITMTSDELRKRLGCASGGDIHLFGVRTAAAGNVLLIAKEL
;
A
#
# COMPACT_ATOMS: atom_id res chain seq x y z
N MET A 1 9.51 -35.09 -21.63
CA MET A 1 8.76 -34.45 -20.54
C MET A 1 8.81 -32.94 -20.76
N THR A 2 7.67 -32.26 -20.88
CA THR A 2 7.67 -30.79 -20.99
C THR A 2 7.99 -30.16 -19.64
N PHE A 3 8.39 -28.87 -19.65
CA PHE A 3 8.61 -28.12 -18.41
C PHE A 3 7.37 -28.14 -17.50
N ALA A 4 6.18 -27.93 -18.07
CA ALA A 4 4.92 -27.95 -17.32
C ALA A 4 4.63 -29.32 -16.70
N ASP A 5 4.92 -30.43 -17.42
CA ASP A 5 4.76 -31.78 -16.87
C ASP A 5 5.72 -32.03 -15.71
N PHE A 6 6.96 -31.55 -15.83
CA PHE A 6 7.93 -31.64 -14.76
C PHE A 6 7.47 -30.88 -13.50
N ILE A 7 7.00 -29.64 -13.67
CA ILE A 7 6.47 -28.83 -12.57
C ILE A 7 5.30 -29.52 -11.88
N ARG A 8 4.34 -30.08 -12.64
CA ARG A 8 3.19 -30.82 -12.06
C ARG A 8 3.64 -32.07 -11.29
N ALA A 9 4.58 -32.83 -11.85
CA ALA A 9 5.05 -34.06 -11.25
C ALA A 9 5.81 -33.85 -9.93
N HIS A 10 6.46 -32.69 -9.78
CA HIS A 10 7.35 -32.37 -8.67
C HIS A 10 6.83 -31.25 -7.75
N GLU A 11 5.54 -30.91 -7.80
CA GLU A 11 4.99 -29.76 -7.05
C GLU A 11 5.16 -29.88 -5.52
N GLY A 12 5.14 -31.11 -5.00
CA GLY A 12 5.34 -31.40 -3.57
C GLY A 12 6.80 -31.57 -3.14
N ASP A 13 7.72 -31.70 -4.10
CA ASP A 13 9.09 -32.06 -3.84
C ASP A 13 9.92 -30.89 -3.28
N ASP A 14 10.99 -31.21 -2.58
CA ASP A 14 11.98 -30.26 -2.10
C ASP A 14 12.84 -29.77 -3.29
N PRO A 15 12.80 -28.46 -3.65
CA PRO A 15 13.59 -27.90 -4.73
C PRO A 15 15.11 -28.16 -4.60
N VAL A 16 15.64 -28.22 -3.38
CA VAL A 16 17.08 -28.50 -3.14
C VAL A 16 17.40 -29.93 -3.52
N ARG A 17 16.53 -30.89 -3.17
CA ARG A 17 16.72 -32.30 -3.55
C ARG A 17 16.66 -32.50 -5.06
N LEU A 18 15.77 -31.77 -5.75
CA LEU A 18 15.70 -31.80 -7.21
C LEU A 18 16.99 -31.30 -7.85
N LEU A 19 17.56 -30.19 -7.35
CA LEU A 19 18.84 -29.66 -7.82
C LEU A 19 19.98 -30.67 -7.66
N LEU A 20 20.03 -31.38 -6.54
CA LEU A 20 21.05 -32.42 -6.28
C LEU A 20 20.85 -33.64 -7.20
N ALA A 21 19.66 -33.89 -7.67
CA ALA A 21 19.31 -35.02 -8.55
C ALA A 21 19.25 -34.62 -10.04
N ARG A 22 19.74 -33.44 -10.43
CA ARG A 22 19.60 -32.87 -11.78
C ARG A 22 20.01 -33.81 -12.92
N ASP A 23 21.03 -34.63 -12.72
CA ASP A 23 21.54 -35.55 -13.71
C ASP A 23 20.55 -36.69 -14.09
N ARG A 24 19.50 -36.86 -13.28
CA ARG A 24 18.42 -37.82 -13.54
C ARG A 24 17.36 -37.31 -14.55
N TYR A 25 17.43 -36.03 -14.89
CA TYR A 25 16.43 -35.34 -15.72
C TYR A 25 17.05 -34.68 -16.95
N PRO A 26 17.68 -35.46 -17.84
CA PRO A 26 18.30 -34.90 -19.04
C PRO A 26 17.23 -34.20 -19.91
N GLY A 27 17.55 -33.01 -20.41
CA GLY A 27 16.65 -32.21 -21.25
C GLY A 27 15.65 -31.31 -20.49
N VAL A 28 15.73 -31.26 -19.16
CA VAL A 28 15.00 -30.30 -18.34
C VAL A 28 15.98 -29.34 -17.68
N ASP A 29 15.69 -28.03 -17.75
CA ASP A 29 16.41 -27.07 -16.91
C ASP A 29 15.93 -27.21 -15.45
N VAL A 30 16.60 -28.11 -14.71
CA VAL A 30 16.25 -28.41 -13.32
C VAL A 30 16.51 -27.21 -12.41
N ALA A 31 17.46 -26.33 -12.73
CA ALA A 31 17.74 -25.13 -11.94
C ALA A 31 16.55 -24.15 -12.00
N LEU A 32 16.08 -23.87 -13.21
CA LEU A 32 14.87 -23.06 -13.42
C LEU A 32 13.64 -23.74 -12.82
N ALA A 33 13.47 -25.04 -12.97
CA ALA A 33 12.34 -25.79 -12.42
C ALA A 33 12.31 -25.74 -10.89
N ALA A 34 13.43 -25.94 -10.22
CA ALA A 34 13.56 -25.88 -8.78
C ALA A 34 13.26 -24.45 -8.24
N SER A 35 13.80 -23.41 -8.92
CA SER A 35 13.47 -22.03 -8.59
C SER A 35 11.96 -21.77 -8.78
N THR A 36 11.39 -22.21 -9.89
CA THR A 36 9.95 -22.08 -10.19
C THR A 36 9.09 -22.75 -9.11
N LEU A 37 9.39 -23.98 -8.71
CA LEU A 37 8.67 -24.68 -7.63
C LEU A 37 8.73 -23.93 -6.30
N ALA A 38 9.90 -23.37 -5.95
CA ALA A 38 10.02 -22.55 -4.75
C ALA A 38 9.16 -21.28 -4.81
N CYS A 39 9.12 -20.61 -5.97
CA CYS A 39 8.30 -19.42 -6.20
C CYS A 39 6.80 -19.74 -6.17
N ARG A 40 6.36 -20.84 -6.80
CA ARG A 40 4.95 -21.26 -6.86
C ARG A 40 4.31 -21.39 -5.49
N ARG A 41 5.05 -21.84 -4.47
CA ARG A 41 4.55 -21.91 -3.10
C ARG A 41 4.09 -20.55 -2.56
N ARG A 42 4.76 -19.48 -2.94
CA ARG A 42 4.39 -18.09 -2.57
C ARG A 42 3.27 -17.56 -3.45
N LEU A 43 3.31 -17.87 -4.72
CA LEU A 43 2.31 -17.39 -5.69
C LEU A 43 0.94 -18.05 -5.50
N ARG A 44 0.85 -19.19 -4.82
CA ARG A 44 -0.40 -19.88 -4.54
C ARG A 44 -1.46 -18.96 -3.89
N THR A 45 -1.04 -18.12 -2.96
CA THR A 45 -1.91 -17.16 -2.28
C THR A 45 -1.84 -15.77 -2.89
N LYS A 46 -0.64 -15.31 -3.27
CA LYS A 46 -0.45 -13.97 -3.82
C LYS A 46 -1.07 -13.77 -5.21
N VAL A 47 -0.88 -14.73 -6.11
CA VAL A 47 -1.33 -14.64 -7.51
C VAL A 47 -1.89 -16.00 -7.95
N PRO A 48 -3.08 -16.42 -7.48
CA PRO A 48 -3.66 -17.74 -7.78
C PRO A 48 -3.81 -18.03 -9.26
N ALA A 49 -4.11 -17.01 -10.09
CA ALA A 49 -4.22 -17.15 -11.54
C ALA A 49 -2.90 -17.62 -12.17
N TRP A 50 -1.76 -17.13 -11.70
CA TRP A 50 -0.45 -17.56 -12.19
C TRP A 50 -0.09 -18.95 -11.66
N TYR A 51 -0.43 -19.23 -10.39
CA TYR A 51 -0.23 -20.55 -9.82
C TYR A 51 -0.98 -21.66 -10.61
N ALA A 52 -2.14 -21.35 -11.17
CA ALA A 52 -2.92 -22.28 -11.98
C ALA A 52 -2.24 -22.69 -13.31
N VAL A 53 -1.18 -21.97 -13.76
CA VAL A 53 -0.47 -22.20 -15.01
C VAL A 53 0.92 -22.80 -14.75
N PRO A 54 1.13 -24.12 -14.91
CA PRO A 54 2.38 -24.79 -14.58
C PRO A 54 3.54 -24.49 -15.55
N SER A 55 3.26 -23.96 -16.72
CA SER A 55 4.27 -23.59 -17.73
C SER A 55 5.02 -22.30 -17.41
N LEU A 56 4.52 -21.47 -16.47
CA LEU A 56 5.17 -20.23 -16.05
C LEU A 56 6.54 -20.50 -15.42
N ARG A 57 7.48 -19.60 -15.70
CA ARG A 57 8.88 -19.70 -15.32
C ARG A 57 9.26 -18.60 -14.35
N PHE A 58 9.90 -18.95 -13.24
CA PHE A 58 10.29 -18.01 -12.19
C PHE A 58 11.76 -18.22 -11.81
N PRO A 59 12.69 -17.51 -12.47
CA PRO A 59 14.13 -17.72 -12.25
C PRO A 59 14.63 -17.13 -10.94
N ASN A 60 13.91 -16.21 -10.31
CA ASN A 60 14.35 -15.49 -9.13
C ASN A 60 13.34 -15.60 -7.99
N ARG A 61 13.75 -16.30 -6.91
CA ARG A 61 12.93 -16.49 -5.71
C ARG A 61 12.65 -15.18 -4.98
N LEU A 62 13.63 -14.28 -4.89
CA LEU A 62 13.48 -13.00 -4.21
C LEU A 62 12.42 -12.14 -4.90
N ALA A 63 12.41 -12.13 -6.24
CA ALA A 63 11.39 -11.43 -7.01
C ALA A 63 9.98 -11.95 -6.70
N ALA A 64 9.79 -13.28 -6.52
CA ALA A 64 8.50 -13.84 -6.12
C ALA A 64 8.11 -13.53 -4.67
N GLU A 65 9.08 -13.39 -3.77
CA GLU A 65 8.83 -12.97 -2.39
C GLU A 65 8.40 -11.50 -2.31
N GLN A 66 8.96 -10.64 -3.15
CA GLN A 66 8.75 -9.19 -3.17
C GLN A 66 7.62 -8.73 -4.09
N CYS A 67 7.17 -9.55 -5.03
CA CYS A 67 6.11 -9.16 -5.97
C CYS A 67 4.80 -8.81 -5.24
N SER A 68 4.02 -7.98 -5.87
CA SER A 68 2.66 -7.63 -5.47
C SER A 68 1.75 -8.86 -5.43
N SER A 69 0.71 -8.83 -4.60
CA SER A 69 -0.42 -9.75 -4.77
C SER A 69 -1.29 -9.32 -5.96
N ALA A 70 -2.11 -10.22 -6.48
CA ALA A 70 -3.07 -9.89 -7.54
C ALA A 70 -4.02 -8.75 -7.11
N GLU A 71 -4.41 -8.74 -5.84
CA GLU A 71 -5.27 -7.70 -5.26
C GLU A 71 -4.58 -6.32 -5.30
N THR A 72 -3.36 -6.21 -4.74
CA THR A 72 -2.66 -4.93 -4.68
C THR A 72 -2.22 -4.45 -6.06
N ALA A 73 -1.88 -5.36 -6.98
CA ALA A 73 -1.55 -5.03 -8.37
C ALA A 73 -2.77 -4.44 -9.12
N ARG A 74 -3.95 -5.05 -8.99
CA ARG A 74 -5.18 -4.54 -9.59
C ARG A 74 -5.64 -3.22 -8.97
N TYR A 75 -5.43 -3.03 -7.67
CA TYR A 75 -5.70 -1.73 -7.04
C TYR A 75 -4.83 -0.63 -7.67
N LYS A 76 -3.53 -0.84 -7.85
CA LYS A 76 -2.63 0.10 -8.54
C LYS A 76 -3.08 0.36 -9.98
N ALA A 77 -3.47 -0.68 -10.69
CA ALA A 77 -3.99 -0.58 -12.06
C ALA A 77 -5.25 0.30 -12.12
N ALA A 78 -6.17 0.13 -11.17
CA ALA A 78 -7.38 0.93 -11.08
C ALA A 78 -7.07 2.42 -10.76
N VAL A 79 -6.13 2.69 -9.83
CA VAL A 79 -5.69 4.06 -9.54
C VAL A 79 -5.10 4.72 -10.79
N ALA A 80 -4.20 4.03 -11.49
CA ALA A 80 -3.56 4.52 -12.71
C ALA A 80 -4.59 4.82 -13.82
N ALA A 81 -5.50 3.88 -14.09
CA ALA A 81 -6.52 4.03 -15.14
C ALA A 81 -7.50 5.18 -14.83
N ARG A 82 -7.91 5.34 -13.57
CA ARG A 82 -8.79 6.44 -13.12
C ARG A 82 -8.19 7.80 -13.43
N VAL A 83 -6.92 7.98 -13.10
CA VAL A 83 -6.22 9.26 -13.26
C VAL A 83 -6.09 9.63 -14.72
N VAL A 84 -5.68 8.69 -15.56
CA VAL A 84 -5.54 8.91 -17.01
C VAL A 84 -6.89 9.17 -17.66
N ALA A 85 -7.94 8.41 -17.30
CA ALA A 85 -9.29 8.62 -17.82
C ALA A 85 -9.86 9.99 -17.45
N ALA A 86 -9.66 10.46 -16.21
CA ALA A 86 -10.08 11.78 -15.77
C ALA A 86 -9.40 12.91 -16.57
N SER A 87 -8.12 12.75 -16.89
CA SER A 87 -7.38 13.71 -17.71
C SER A 87 -7.91 13.79 -19.15
N ALA A 88 -8.24 12.66 -19.76
CA ALA A 88 -8.80 12.61 -21.11
C ALA A 88 -10.15 13.35 -21.21
N VAL A 89 -11.00 13.23 -20.19
CA VAL A 89 -12.28 13.95 -20.11
C VAL A 89 -12.09 15.46 -19.94
N ALA A 90 -11.13 15.89 -19.14
CA ALA A 90 -10.79 17.31 -18.95
C ALA A 90 -10.26 17.93 -20.25
N GLY A 91 -9.38 17.24 -20.96
CA GLY A 91 -8.84 17.68 -22.25
C GLY A 91 -9.89 17.81 -23.36
N SER A 92 -10.91 16.97 -23.37
CA SER A 92 -12.02 17.05 -24.36
C SER A 92 -12.97 18.24 -24.12
N ARG A 93 -13.03 18.81 -22.91
CA ARG A 93 -13.84 19.99 -22.58
C ARG A 93 -13.09 21.32 -22.76
N GLY A 94 -11.75 21.29 -22.90
CA GLY A 94 -10.87 22.46 -23.00
C GLY A 94 -10.44 22.83 -24.40
N GLY A 95 -11.16 22.41 -25.44
CA GLY A 95 -10.84 22.73 -26.83
C GLY A 95 -11.18 24.16 -27.22
N GLN A 96 -10.43 25.15 -26.72
CA GLN A 96 -10.10 26.47 -27.32
C GLN A 96 -9.25 27.25 -26.31
N ASN A 97 -7.96 27.25 -26.51
CA ASN A 97 -6.95 28.31 -26.33
C ASN A 97 -5.62 27.79 -25.77
N GLY A 98 -4.58 28.03 -26.57
CA GLY A 98 -3.22 28.23 -26.11
C GLY A 98 -2.35 26.97 -26.00
N ALA A 99 -1.60 26.69 -27.05
CA ALA A 99 -0.43 25.84 -26.97
C ALA A 99 0.56 26.42 -25.95
N LEU A 100 0.72 25.75 -24.80
CA LEU A 100 1.83 26.00 -23.89
C LEU A 100 3.05 25.27 -24.44
N LEU A 101 4.07 26.04 -24.79
CA LEU A 101 5.40 25.53 -25.15
C LEU A 101 5.97 24.77 -23.94
N PRO A 102 6.72 23.69 -24.16
CA PRO A 102 7.39 22.98 -23.09
C PRO A 102 8.41 23.91 -22.40
N ALA A 103 8.41 23.91 -21.07
CA ALA A 103 9.38 24.61 -20.26
C ALA A 103 10.80 24.16 -20.66
N THR A 104 11.70 25.10 -20.91
CA THR A 104 13.07 24.82 -21.28
C THR A 104 13.86 24.32 -20.07
N GLU A 105 14.89 23.48 -20.30
CA GLU A 105 15.78 22.90 -19.26
C GLU A 105 16.33 23.93 -18.25
N ALA A 106 16.38 25.22 -18.64
CA ALA A 106 16.87 26.31 -17.78
C ALA A 106 15.93 26.66 -16.60
N GLU A 107 14.67 26.29 -16.62
CA GLU A 107 13.71 26.57 -15.52
C GLU A 107 13.80 25.55 -14.40
N TRP A 108 14.25 24.32 -14.67
CA TRP A 108 14.42 23.27 -13.67
C TRP A 108 15.60 23.47 -12.73
N ALA A 109 16.67 24.16 -13.21
CA ALA A 109 17.88 24.39 -12.42
C ALA A 109 17.72 25.47 -11.33
N ARG A 110 16.63 26.24 -11.31
CA ARG A 110 16.41 27.36 -10.37
C ARG A 110 15.53 27.05 -9.17
N GLY A 111 14.95 25.86 -9.09
CA GLY A 111 14.07 25.45 -7.98
C GLY A 111 14.76 25.03 -6.69
N GLY A 112 16.06 25.10 -6.60
CA GLY A 112 16.86 24.52 -5.51
C GLY A 112 17.60 25.49 -4.59
N GLN A 113 17.21 26.73 -4.42
CA GLN A 113 17.70 27.57 -3.31
C GLN A 113 16.94 28.91 -3.25
N ASN A 114 16.42 29.19 -2.07
CA ASN A 114 15.85 30.44 -1.55
C ASN A 114 14.33 30.49 -1.46
N GLY A 115 13.89 30.38 -0.20
CA GLY A 115 12.61 30.86 0.24
C GLY A 115 12.50 32.37 -0.03
N ALA A 116 11.69 32.73 -1.00
CA ALA A 116 11.23 34.09 -1.19
C ALA A 116 9.70 34.07 -1.24
N LEU A 117 9.11 34.70 -0.24
CA LEU A 117 7.71 35.06 -0.16
C LEU A 117 7.29 35.82 -1.42
N LEU A 118 6.27 35.31 -2.11
CA LEU A 118 5.52 36.10 -3.08
C LEU A 118 4.29 36.69 -2.38
N PRO A 119 3.87 37.93 -2.74
CA PRO A 119 2.82 38.65 -2.04
C PRO A 119 1.44 38.04 -2.31
N ALA A 120 0.63 38.06 -1.25
CA ALA A 120 -0.77 37.66 -1.28
C ALA A 120 -1.55 38.55 -2.27
N ALA A 121 -2.18 37.92 -3.26
CA ALA A 121 -3.28 38.52 -3.99
C ALA A 121 -4.58 38.15 -3.27
N GLU A 122 -5.24 39.16 -2.72
CA GLU A 122 -6.57 39.04 -2.15
C GLU A 122 -7.58 38.62 -3.23
N ALA A 123 -8.20 37.48 -3.04
CA ALA A 123 -9.40 37.10 -3.78
C ALA A 123 -10.60 37.15 -2.85
N GLU A 124 -11.51 38.08 -3.11
CA GLU A 124 -12.77 38.26 -2.41
C GLU A 124 -13.61 36.98 -2.44
N LEU A 125 -13.96 36.50 -1.26
CA LEU A 125 -14.96 35.46 -1.05
C LEU A 125 -16.37 36.09 -1.16
N SER A 126 -17.03 35.91 -2.28
CA SER A 126 -18.45 36.12 -2.36
C SER A 126 -19.20 34.92 -1.79
N ARG A 127 -19.99 35.18 -0.76
CA ARG A 127 -20.96 34.24 -0.15
C ARG A 127 -22.07 33.92 -1.16
N GLY A 128 -22.43 32.66 -1.27
CA GLY A 128 -23.73 32.30 -1.85
C GLY A 128 -23.86 30.87 -2.32
N GLY A 129 -24.72 30.11 -1.67
CA GLY A 129 -25.50 29.08 -2.34
C GLY A 129 -25.17 27.61 -1.98
N GLN A 130 -26.03 27.08 -1.14
CA GLN A 130 -26.31 25.64 -1.05
C GLN A 130 -26.51 25.06 -2.45
N ASN A 131 -25.64 24.15 -2.83
CA ASN A 131 -25.94 23.06 -3.76
C ASN A 131 -24.83 22.04 -3.68
N GLY A 132 -25.18 20.82 -3.24
CA GLY A 132 -24.27 19.70 -3.22
C GLY A 132 -23.67 19.50 -4.60
N ALA A 133 -22.35 19.64 -4.69
CA ALA A 133 -21.63 19.28 -5.89
C ALA A 133 -21.81 17.78 -6.10
N LEU A 134 -22.50 17.42 -7.17
CA LEU A 134 -22.55 16.05 -7.67
C LEU A 134 -21.11 15.65 -8.02
N LEU A 135 -20.53 14.80 -7.18
CA LEU A 135 -19.32 14.08 -7.51
C LEU A 135 -19.56 13.28 -8.81
N PRO A 136 -18.58 13.18 -9.71
CA PRO A 136 -18.73 12.37 -10.89
C PRO A 136 -19.09 10.93 -10.49
N VAL A 137 -19.95 10.28 -11.25
CA VAL A 137 -20.55 8.95 -10.99
C VAL A 137 -19.51 7.89 -10.60
N THR A 138 -18.24 8.05 -11.02
CA THR A 138 -17.11 7.19 -10.72
C THR A 138 -16.68 7.20 -9.24
N GLU A 139 -16.81 8.32 -8.51
CA GLU A 139 -16.46 8.39 -7.08
C GLU A 139 -17.55 7.80 -6.19
N ALA A 140 -18.81 7.92 -6.58
CA ALA A 140 -19.94 7.34 -5.84
C ALA A 140 -19.99 5.80 -5.95
N GLU A 141 -19.44 5.21 -7.02
CA GLU A 141 -19.31 3.76 -7.16
C GLU A 141 -18.14 3.20 -6.36
N TRP A 142 -17.09 3.98 -6.14
CA TRP A 142 -15.98 3.61 -5.24
C TRP A 142 -16.39 3.57 -3.76
N ALA A 143 -17.30 4.45 -3.35
CA ALA A 143 -17.81 4.54 -1.98
C ALA A 143 -18.81 3.43 -1.61
N ARG A 144 -19.32 2.68 -2.58
CA ARG A 144 -20.23 1.54 -2.34
C ARG A 144 -19.50 0.24 -2.55
N GLY A 145 -18.78 -0.23 -1.52
CA GLY A 145 -18.23 -1.58 -1.46
C GLY A 145 -19.31 -2.62 -1.74
N GLY A 146 -19.31 -3.16 -2.97
CA GLY A 146 -20.21 -4.24 -3.35
C GLY A 146 -19.84 -5.52 -2.60
N GLN A 147 -20.79 -6.09 -1.89
CA GLN A 147 -20.72 -7.46 -1.39
C GLN A 147 -20.52 -8.39 -2.59
N ASN A 148 -19.54 -9.27 -2.48
CA ASN A 148 -19.05 -10.28 -3.43
C ASN A 148 -17.94 -9.75 -4.36
N GLY A 149 -16.68 -9.92 -3.97
CA GLY A 149 -15.52 -10.14 -4.83
C GLY A 149 -15.44 -9.47 -6.22
N ALA A 150 -16.34 -8.57 -6.54
CA ALA A 150 -16.35 -7.79 -7.74
C ALA A 150 -15.36 -6.63 -7.54
N LEU A 151 -14.15 -6.85 -8.02
CA LEU A 151 -13.20 -5.81 -8.33
C LEU A 151 -13.92 -4.65 -9.03
N LEU A 152 -13.61 -3.46 -8.58
CA LEU A 152 -13.95 -2.15 -9.12
C LEU A 152 -14.41 -2.20 -10.58
N PRO A 153 -15.52 -1.55 -10.95
CA PRO A 153 -15.87 -1.39 -12.35
C PRO A 153 -14.69 -0.72 -13.02
N ALA A 154 -14.09 -1.43 -13.97
CA ALA A 154 -12.87 -1.04 -14.63
C ALA A 154 -13.10 0.31 -15.31
N ALA A 155 -12.52 1.38 -14.73
CA ALA A 155 -12.17 2.53 -15.54
C ALA A 155 -11.13 2.00 -16.54
N THR A 156 -11.59 1.52 -17.69
CA THR A 156 -10.70 1.06 -18.74
C THR A 156 -10.19 2.28 -19.47
N ALA A 157 -8.90 2.38 -19.63
CA ALA A 157 -8.25 3.37 -20.47
C ALA A 157 -7.71 2.66 -21.75
N PRO A 158 -8.58 2.11 -22.62
CA PRO A 158 -8.20 1.17 -23.68
C PRO A 158 -7.33 1.78 -24.79
N ARG A 159 -7.16 3.11 -24.77
CA ARG A 159 -6.25 3.84 -25.67
C ARG A 159 -5.02 4.39 -24.95
N ALA A 160 -4.99 4.32 -23.63
CA ALA A 160 -3.90 4.85 -22.84
C ALA A 160 -2.73 3.85 -22.75
N ARG A 161 -1.56 4.39 -22.52
CA ARG A 161 -0.29 3.68 -22.45
C ARG A 161 0.35 3.84 -21.09
N LEU A 162 0.85 2.75 -20.53
CA LEU A 162 1.59 2.77 -19.28
C LEU A 162 2.99 2.21 -19.48
N ALA A 163 4.01 2.83 -18.90
CA ALA A 163 5.35 2.26 -18.84
C ALA A 163 5.67 1.84 -17.40
N ASP A 164 5.85 0.54 -17.17
CA ASP A 164 6.41 -0.03 -15.96
C ASP A 164 7.92 -0.16 -16.13
N LEU A 165 8.67 0.72 -15.49
CA LEU A 165 10.11 0.82 -15.65
C LEU A 165 10.91 -0.11 -14.73
N THR A 166 10.23 -0.86 -13.84
CA THR A 166 10.83 -1.73 -12.82
C THR A 166 10.05 -3.03 -12.69
N GLY A 167 9.80 -3.70 -13.80
CA GLY A 167 8.80 -4.75 -13.96
C GLY A 167 8.93 -5.98 -13.05
N GLY A 168 10.15 -6.34 -12.60
CA GLY A 168 10.38 -7.46 -11.70
C GLY A 168 9.77 -8.77 -12.20
N LEU A 169 8.92 -9.41 -11.40
CA LEU A 169 8.23 -10.64 -11.80
C LEU A 169 7.13 -10.41 -12.85
N GLY A 170 6.66 -9.17 -13.05
CA GLY A 170 5.66 -8.79 -14.03
C GLY A 170 4.21 -8.79 -13.53
N VAL A 171 3.96 -8.97 -12.23
CA VAL A 171 2.58 -9.05 -11.68
C VAL A 171 1.86 -7.71 -11.83
N ASP A 172 2.54 -6.58 -11.58
CA ASP A 172 1.96 -5.25 -11.73
C ASP A 172 1.69 -4.94 -13.20
N SER A 173 2.64 -5.20 -14.10
CA SER A 173 2.46 -5.05 -15.56
C SER A 173 1.33 -5.91 -16.10
N TRP A 174 1.17 -7.14 -15.60
CA TRP A 174 0.03 -8.00 -15.96
C TRP A 174 -1.30 -7.36 -15.56
N ALA A 175 -1.41 -6.80 -14.35
CA ALA A 175 -2.62 -6.12 -13.90
C ALA A 175 -2.87 -4.82 -14.69
N PHE A 176 -1.82 -4.06 -15.03
CA PHE A 176 -1.95 -2.89 -15.90
C PHE A 176 -2.47 -3.27 -17.29
N ALA A 177 -2.04 -4.39 -17.85
CA ALA A 177 -2.50 -4.86 -19.16
C ALA A 177 -4.00 -5.22 -19.18
N GLU A 178 -4.63 -5.49 -18.03
CA GLU A 178 -6.07 -5.70 -17.94
C GLU A 178 -6.87 -4.41 -18.22
N VAL A 179 -6.27 -3.21 -18.03
CA VAL A 179 -6.99 -1.91 -18.08
C VAL A 179 -6.41 -0.90 -19.06
N PHE A 180 -5.15 -1.03 -19.47
CA PHE A 180 -4.49 -0.17 -20.46
C PHE A 180 -4.46 -0.81 -21.84
N GLY A 181 -4.43 0.04 -22.88
CA GLY A 181 -4.34 -0.44 -24.28
C GLY A 181 -2.97 -1.03 -24.61
N GLU A 182 -1.90 -0.46 -24.08
CA GLU A 182 -0.53 -0.94 -24.27
C GLU A 182 0.30 -0.67 -23.00
N VAL A 183 1.11 -1.65 -22.62
CA VAL A 183 2.02 -1.57 -21.46
C VAL A 183 3.44 -1.84 -21.94
N LEU A 184 4.38 -0.98 -21.61
CA LEU A 184 5.80 -1.25 -21.69
C LEU A 184 6.26 -1.80 -20.35
N TYR A 185 6.76 -3.02 -20.34
CA TYR A 185 7.44 -3.64 -19.20
C TYR A 185 8.94 -3.54 -19.39
N ASN A 186 9.66 -2.99 -18.43
CA ASN A 186 11.13 -2.97 -18.41
C ASN A 186 11.67 -3.63 -17.15
N GLU A 187 12.69 -4.46 -17.31
CA GLU A 187 13.38 -5.13 -16.21
C GLU A 187 14.89 -5.18 -16.48
N MET A 188 15.70 -4.81 -15.49
CA MET A 188 17.15 -4.76 -15.64
C MET A 188 17.82 -6.14 -15.67
N GLN A 189 17.23 -7.15 -15.04
CA GLN A 189 17.77 -8.53 -15.00
C GLN A 189 17.32 -9.31 -16.24
N PRO A 190 18.24 -9.72 -17.16
CA PRO A 190 17.87 -10.38 -18.40
C PRO A 190 17.08 -11.67 -18.19
N ALA A 191 17.41 -12.44 -17.16
CA ALA A 191 16.72 -13.69 -16.87
C ALA A 191 15.25 -13.47 -16.44
N LEU A 192 14.97 -12.39 -15.69
CA LEU A 192 13.61 -12.02 -15.32
C LEU A 192 12.86 -11.47 -16.54
N ALA A 193 13.48 -10.60 -17.35
CA ALA A 193 12.85 -10.04 -18.54
C ALA A 193 12.46 -11.15 -19.54
N ALA A 194 13.36 -12.09 -19.82
CA ALA A 194 13.09 -13.22 -20.69
C ALA A 194 11.97 -14.14 -20.14
N ALA A 195 11.99 -14.42 -18.83
CA ALA A 195 10.95 -15.22 -18.20
C ALA A 195 9.59 -14.50 -18.22
N ALA A 196 9.55 -13.17 -17.99
CA ALA A 196 8.34 -12.38 -18.05
C ALA A 196 7.73 -12.38 -19.45
N GLU A 197 8.54 -12.24 -20.50
CA GLU A 197 8.09 -12.29 -21.89
C GLU A 197 7.41 -13.63 -22.23
N GLU A 198 8.02 -14.74 -21.83
CA GLU A 198 7.41 -16.07 -22.02
C GLU A 198 6.15 -16.24 -21.17
N ASN A 199 6.17 -15.78 -19.92
CA ASN A 199 5.02 -15.86 -19.01
C ASN A 199 3.82 -15.05 -19.53
N PHE A 200 4.03 -13.86 -20.07
CA PHE A 200 2.93 -13.08 -20.66
C PHE A 200 2.32 -13.78 -21.88
N LYS A 201 3.13 -14.45 -22.71
CA LYS A 201 2.64 -15.27 -23.82
C LYS A 201 1.79 -16.45 -23.31
N GLU A 202 2.28 -17.18 -22.31
CA GLU A 202 1.58 -18.31 -21.68
C GLU A 202 0.26 -17.88 -20.99
N LEU A 203 0.22 -16.66 -20.45
CA LEU A 203 -0.98 -16.05 -19.86
C LEU A 203 -1.94 -15.47 -20.91
N GLY A 204 -1.58 -15.50 -22.21
CA GLY A 204 -2.39 -14.96 -23.29
C GLY A 204 -2.44 -13.43 -23.36
N VAL A 205 -1.52 -12.74 -22.68
CA VAL A 205 -1.44 -11.27 -22.69
C VAL A 205 -0.74 -10.80 -23.97
N LYS A 206 -1.37 -9.91 -24.73
CA LYS A 206 -0.90 -9.49 -26.05
C LYS A 206 -0.46 -8.03 -26.14
N ASN A 207 -0.76 -7.24 -25.13
CA ASN A 207 -0.56 -5.79 -25.11
C ASN A 207 0.58 -5.36 -24.18
N ILE A 208 1.49 -6.29 -23.82
CA ILE A 208 2.72 -5.96 -23.11
C ILE A 208 3.91 -6.06 -24.05
N ARG A 209 4.67 -4.97 -24.15
CA ARG A 209 5.98 -4.93 -24.80
C ARG A 209 7.06 -5.08 -23.74
N VAL A 210 7.94 -6.05 -23.89
CA VAL A 210 9.05 -6.31 -22.96
C VAL A 210 10.32 -5.61 -23.43
N SER A 211 11.03 -4.97 -22.50
CA SER A 211 12.37 -4.42 -22.70
C SER A 211 13.30 -4.81 -21.54
N ASN A 212 14.61 -4.79 -21.80
CA ASN A 212 15.61 -5.16 -20.81
C ASN A 212 16.72 -4.11 -20.75
N TRP A 213 16.51 -3.10 -19.89
CA TRP A 213 17.44 -2.01 -19.69
C TRP A 213 17.65 -1.74 -18.21
N ARG A 214 18.89 -1.37 -17.84
CA ARG A 214 19.19 -0.76 -16.55
C ARG A 214 19.07 0.75 -16.69
N ILE A 215 18.09 1.34 -16.02
CA ILE A 215 17.86 2.78 -16.04
C ILE A 215 18.93 3.49 -15.24
N THR A 216 19.57 4.46 -15.86
CA THR A 216 20.56 5.36 -15.25
C THR A 216 20.16 6.80 -15.56
N PRO A 217 20.24 7.71 -14.56
CA PRO A 217 20.00 9.12 -14.85
C PRO A 217 20.94 9.61 -15.97
N ALA A 218 20.42 10.43 -16.88
CA ALA A 218 21.26 11.09 -17.88
C ALA A 218 22.36 11.92 -17.18
N PRO A 219 23.60 11.93 -17.70
CA PRO A 219 24.63 12.78 -17.13
C PRO A 219 24.17 14.24 -17.20
N VAL A 220 24.25 14.95 -16.08
CA VAL A 220 24.02 16.40 -16.04
C VAL A 220 25.10 17.03 -16.90
N THR A 221 24.76 17.43 -18.11
CA THR A 221 25.68 18.19 -18.98
C THR A 221 25.78 19.59 -18.42
N ASP A 222 26.79 19.82 -17.56
CA ASP A 222 27.21 21.14 -17.20
C ASP A 222 27.77 21.82 -18.46
N VAL A 223 27.05 22.79 -19.00
CA VAL A 223 27.38 23.50 -20.24
C VAL A 223 28.70 24.33 -20.13
N SER A 224 29.39 24.24 -18.99
CA SER A 224 30.60 24.98 -18.72
C SER A 224 31.92 24.19 -18.69
N ALA A 225 31.91 22.85 -18.92
CA ALA A 225 33.14 22.05 -18.86
C ALA A 225 33.36 21.24 -20.14
N SER A 226 33.93 21.89 -21.15
CA SER A 226 34.65 21.18 -22.21
C SER A 226 35.92 20.54 -21.62
N ARG A 227 35.84 19.30 -21.19
CA ARG A 227 37.02 18.45 -20.95
C ARG A 227 36.71 17.03 -21.38
N SER A 228 37.44 16.64 -22.42
CA SER A 228 37.64 15.25 -22.85
C SER A 228 37.99 14.34 -21.68
N GLY A 229 37.06 13.50 -21.27
CA GLY A 229 37.31 12.43 -20.34
C GLY A 229 36.50 11.21 -20.78
N THR A 230 37.22 10.25 -21.36
CA THR A 230 36.72 8.90 -21.61
C THR A 230 36.21 8.32 -20.30
N ALA A 231 34.90 8.19 -20.16
CA ALA A 231 34.31 7.45 -19.03
C ALA A 231 34.71 5.98 -19.16
N SER A 232 35.57 5.51 -18.27
CA SER A 232 35.81 4.08 -18.05
C SER A 232 34.52 3.43 -17.57
N PRO A 233 34.17 2.25 -18.07
CA PRO A 233 33.12 1.44 -17.48
C PRO A 233 33.67 0.89 -16.15
N ALA A 234 33.31 1.53 -15.04
CA ALA A 234 33.56 1.02 -13.71
C ALA A 234 32.36 0.17 -13.28
N ASP A 235 32.71 -1.03 -12.84
CA ASP A 235 32.00 -2.03 -12.06
C ASP A 235 31.18 -3.06 -12.82
N GLY A 236 31.82 -4.24 -12.85
CA GLY A 236 31.30 -5.51 -13.32
C GLY A 236 30.11 -6.04 -12.52
N ASP A 237 28.92 -5.59 -12.85
CA ASP A 237 27.70 -6.38 -12.65
C ASP A 237 27.37 -7.06 -13.99
N SER A 238 27.97 -8.23 -14.20
CA SER A 238 27.88 -9.03 -15.43
C SER A 238 26.48 -9.62 -15.69
N GLY A 239 25.46 -9.21 -14.96
CA GLY A 239 24.10 -9.76 -14.98
C GLY A 239 22.99 -8.77 -15.31
N ALA A 240 23.27 -7.50 -15.59
CA ALA A 240 22.26 -6.51 -15.90
C ALA A 240 22.18 -6.21 -17.41
N GLY A 241 21.02 -5.79 -17.91
CA GLY A 241 20.85 -5.27 -19.26
C GLY A 241 21.69 -4.00 -19.51
N PRO A 242 21.73 -3.50 -20.76
CA PRO A 242 22.46 -2.29 -21.11
C PRO A 242 21.97 -1.10 -20.29
N GLY A 243 22.88 -0.20 -19.89
CA GLY A 243 22.54 1.05 -19.23
C GLY A 243 21.97 2.06 -20.24
N GLY A 244 20.92 2.79 -19.84
CA GLY A 244 20.32 3.83 -20.67
C GLY A 244 19.48 4.82 -19.87
N SER A 245 19.20 5.98 -20.45
CA SER A 245 18.28 6.98 -19.92
C SER A 245 16.83 6.50 -19.99
N VAL A 246 15.91 7.23 -19.38
CA VAL A 246 14.46 6.97 -19.52
C VAL A 246 14.05 7.00 -21.00
N ALA A 247 14.57 7.93 -21.80
CA ALA A 247 14.27 8.03 -23.22
C ALA A 247 14.74 6.80 -24.01
N ASP A 248 15.92 6.25 -23.71
CA ASP A 248 16.44 5.03 -24.33
C ASP A 248 15.54 3.83 -24.03
N VAL A 249 15.11 3.67 -22.79
CA VAL A 249 14.21 2.60 -22.35
C VAL A 249 12.86 2.69 -23.07
N LEU A 250 12.31 3.89 -23.15
CA LEU A 250 11.02 4.10 -23.81
C LEU A 250 11.08 3.88 -25.33
N SER A 251 12.22 4.19 -25.97
CA SER A 251 12.44 3.89 -27.40
C SER A 251 11.24 4.24 -28.30
N GLY A 252 10.74 5.47 -28.19
CA GLY A 252 9.58 5.96 -28.94
C GLY A 252 8.20 5.56 -28.37
N PHE A 253 8.14 4.81 -27.29
CA PHE A 253 6.91 4.59 -26.52
C PHE A 253 6.57 5.85 -25.73
N VAL A 254 5.40 6.43 -25.96
CA VAL A 254 4.93 7.63 -25.26
C VAL A 254 3.88 7.22 -24.23
N PRO A 255 4.22 7.11 -22.95
CA PRO A 255 3.27 6.73 -21.90
C PRO A 255 2.42 7.92 -21.44
N ASP A 256 1.17 7.66 -21.07
CA ASP A 256 0.33 8.60 -20.33
C ASP A 256 0.71 8.64 -18.85
N ILE A 257 1.21 7.53 -18.34
CA ILE A 257 1.65 7.36 -16.96
C ILE A 257 2.85 6.40 -16.89
N VAL A 258 3.80 6.71 -16.01
CA VAL A 258 4.95 5.86 -15.69
C VAL A 258 4.77 5.26 -14.31
N PHE A 259 5.02 3.96 -14.17
CA PHE A 259 5.06 3.25 -12.89
C PHE A 259 6.49 2.86 -12.53
N LEU A 260 6.84 2.99 -11.23
CA LEU A 260 8.10 2.53 -10.67
C LEU A 260 7.88 1.84 -9.31
N ASP A 261 8.55 0.70 -9.13
CA ASP A 261 8.75 -0.02 -7.86
C ASP A 261 10.25 -0.17 -7.60
N PRO A 262 10.94 0.90 -7.19
CA PRO A 262 12.39 0.87 -7.05
C PRO A 262 12.81 -0.03 -5.89
N ALA A 263 13.77 -0.92 -6.15
CA ALA A 263 14.35 -1.80 -5.14
C ALA A 263 15.28 -1.00 -4.21
N ARG A 264 15.43 -1.46 -2.96
CA ARG A 264 16.46 -0.91 -2.06
C ARG A 264 17.85 -1.31 -2.56
N ARG A 265 18.80 -0.39 -2.49
CA ARG A 265 20.21 -0.74 -2.64
C ARG A 265 20.62 -1.65 -1.46
N ALA A 266 21.16 -2.81 -1.77
CA ALA A 266 21.70 -3.69 -0.73
C ALA A 266 22.99 -3.04 -0.19
N GLY A 267 23.06 -2.71 1.12
CA GLY A 267 24.41 -2.48 1.60
C GLY A 267 24.67 -1.78 2.93
N ASP A 268 23.86 -0.93 3.51
CA ASP A 268 24.37 -0.20 4.68
C ASP A 268 23.56 -0.31 5.98
N GLY A 269 22.67 -1.27 6.10
CA GLY A 269 22.02 -1.61 7.38
C GLY A 269 21.20 -0.49 8.01
N ARG A 270 20.97 0.63 7.33
CA ARG A 270 20.19 1.74 7.84
C ARG A 270 18.73 1.34 8.03
N LYS A 271 18.17 1.73 9.18
CA LYS A 271 16.76 1.48 9.51
C LYS A 271 15.80 2.46 8.87
N VAL A 272 16.29 3.60 8.37
CA VAL A 272 15.49 4.66 7.76
C VAL A 272 15.41 4.41 6.27
N PHE A 273 14.18 4.45 5.72
CA PHE A 273 13.94 4.38 4.30
C PHE A 273 14.02 5.79 3.70
N LEU A 274 15.04 6.03 2.88
CA LEU A 274 15.18 7.27 2.11
C LEU A 274 14.95 6.96 0.63
N PRO A 275 14.22 7.81 -0.10
CA PRO A 275 13.97 7.62 -1.54
C PRO A 275 15.23 7.51 -2.39
N GLU A 276 16.30 8.23 -2.01
CA GLU A 276 17.61 8.20 -2.66
C GLU A 276 18.40 6.91 -2.45
N ASP A 277 18.02 6.09 -1.47
CA ASP A 277 18.64 4.76 -1.23
C ASP A 277 18.06 3.67 -2.16
N CYS A 278 17.18 4.07 -3.08
CA CYS A 278 16.55 3.15 -4.03
C CYS A 278 17.36 2.99 -5.32
N GLN A 279 17.09 1.91 -6.03
CA GLN A 279 17.59 1.66 -7.37
C GLN A 279 16.42 1.29 -8.30
N PRO A 280 16.19 2.09 -9.36
CA PRO A 280 16.88 3.34 -9.69
C PRO A 280 16.62 4.46 -8.66
N ASP A 281 17.51 5.46 -8.62
CA ASP A 281 17.31 6.68 -7.82
C ASP A 281 16.22 7.53 -8.44
N VAL A 282 15.02 7.40 -7.91
CA VAL A 282 13.83 8.08 -8.44
C VAL A 282 13.96 9.61 -8.35
N THR A 283 14.62 10.12 -7.29
CA THR A 283 14.79 11.57 -7.12
C THR A 283 15.62 12.17 -8.25
N ALA A 284 16.69 11.48 -8.63
CA ALA A 284 17.53 11.90 -9.74
C ALA A 284 16.82 11.75 -11.10
N LEU A 285 15.92 10.78 -11.24
CA LEU A 285 15.19 10.50 -12.48
C LEU A 285 13.95 11.38 -12.68
N LEU A 286 13.44 12.06 -11.64
CA LEU A 286 12.18 12.83 -11.73
C LEU A 286 12.10 13.78 -12.94
N PRO A 287 13.14 14.56 -13.28
CA PRO A 287 13.08 15.44 -14.45
C PRO A 287 12.82 14.67 -15.75
N GLU A 288 13.53 13.57 -15.98
CA GLU A 288 13.37 12.74 -17.18
C GLU A 288 12.00 12.06 -17.21
N LEU A 289 11.53 11.56 -16.06
CA LEU A 289 10.22 10.92 -15.92
C LEU A 289 9.10 11.91 -16.25
N PHE A 290 9.19 13.17 -15.79
CA PHE A 290 8.20 14.20 -16.09
C PHE A 290 8.29 14.75 -17.53
N VAL A 291 9.42 14.59 -18.21
CA VAL A 291 9.47 14.79 -19.66
C VAL A 291 8.72 13.67 -20.39
N ALA A 292 8.84 12.43 -19.90
CA ALA A 292 8.25 11.26 -20.53
C ALA A 292 6.72 11.17 -20.34
N ALA A 293 6.21 11.51 -19.14
CA ALA A 293 4.79 11.44 -18.83
C ALA A 293 4.37 12.55 -17.85
N ARG A 294 3.08 12.92 -17.89
CA ARG A 294 2.50 13.81 -16.89
C ARG A 294 2.43 13.16 -15.51
N TYR A 295 2.01 11.91 -15.46
CA TYR A 295 1.78 11.19 -14.23
C TYR A 295 2.88 10.17 -13.94
N ILE A 296 3.29 10.12 -12.66
CA ILE A 296 4.20 9.11 -12.15
C ILE A 296 3.52 8.41 -10.99
N LEU A 297 3.41 7.10 -11.06
CA LEU A 297 2.90 6.24 -10.01
C LEU A 297 4.08 5.53 -9.34
N LEU A 298 4.39 5.90 -8.12
CA LEU A 298 5.58 5.44 -7.40
C LEU A 298 5.19 4.55 -6.23
N LYS A 299 5.60 3.29 -6.27
CA LYS A 299 5.45 2.35 -5.18
C LYS A 299 6.65 2.44 -4.24
N LEU A 300 6.39 2.52 -2.95
CA LEU A 300 7.40 2.59 -1.90
C LEU A 300 7.15 1.55 -0.80
N SER A 301 8.20 1.28 -0.04
CA SER A 301 8.09 0.45 1.16
C SER A 301 7.06 1.04 2.16
N PRO A 302 6.28 0.19 2.87
CA PRO A 302 5.39 0.67 3.93
C PRO A 302 6.14 1.31 5.11
N MET A 303 7.47 1.17 5.17
CA MET A 303 8.31 1.81 6.18
C MET A 303 8.64 3.27 5.84
N ALA A 304 8.40 3.73 4.61
CA ALA A 304 8.66 5.11 4.21
C ALA A 304 7.75 6.08 4.99
N ASP A 305 8.29 7.22 5.40
CA ASP A 305 7.52 8.29 6.04
C ASP A 305 6.77 9.10 4.98
N ILE A 306 5.44 9.19 5.12
CA ILE A 306 4.57 9.87 4.15
C ILE A 306 4.95 11.35 4.02
N SER A 307 5.09 12.05 5.13
CA SER A 307 5.37 13.50 5.14
C SER A 307 6.73 13.80 4.52
N LEU A 308 7.73 12.96 4.82
CA LEU A 308 9.05 13.08 4.24
C LEU A 308 9.02 12.83 2.73
N CYS A 309 8.32 11.80 2.27
CA CYS A 309 8.18 11.49 0.85
C CYS A 309 7.47 12.62 0.09
N VAL A 310 6.35 13.14 0.62
CA VAL A 310 5.63 14.27 0.01
C VAL A 310 6.53 15.49 -0.12
N LYS A 311 7.27 15.83 0.94
CA LYS A 311 8.21 16.96 0.92
C LYS A 311 9.36 16.73 -0.06
N ARG A 312 9.84 15.51 -0.18
CA ARG A 312 11.03 15.18 -1.00
C ARG A 312 10.73 15.15 -2.49
N PHE A 313 9.63 14.51 -2.88
CA PHE A 313 9.28 14.38 -4.28
C PHE A 313 8.60 15.62 -4.86
N GLY A 314 7.84 16.39 -4.04
CA GLY A 314 6.96 17.42 -4.57
C GLY A 314 5.89 16.82 -5.50
N TYR A 315 5.06 17.64 -6.10
CA TYR A 315 4.05 17.22 -7.09
C TYR A 315 3.13 16.06 -6.67
N VAL A 316 3.16 15.67 -5.39
CA VAL A 316 2.35 14.57 -4.88
C VAL A 316 0.90 15.02 -4.79
N ARG A 317 0.03 14.32 -5.51
CA ARG A 317 -1.40 14.56 -5.54
C ARG A 317 -2.15 13.59 -4.64
N GLU A 318 -1.73 12.32 -4.61
CA GLU A 318 -2.38 11.28 -3.83
C GLU A 318 -1.33 10.38 -3.16
N VAL A 319 -1.63 9.92 -1.95
CA VAL A 319 -0.86 8.91 -1.21
C VAL A 319 -1.81 7.80 -0.82
N HIS A 320 -1.48 6.55 -1.16
CA HIS A 320 -2.28 5.39 -0.79
C HIS A 320 -1.48 4.49 0.15
N ALA A 321 -2.02 4.21 1.33
CA ALA A 321 -1.53 3.17 2.21
C ALA A 321 -2.31 1.89 1.92
N ILE A 322 -1.63 0.88 1.39
CA ILE A 322 -2.26 -0.33 0.89
C ILE A 322 -1.94 -1.48 1.84
N ALA A 323 -2.98 -2.08 2.43
CA ALA A 323 -2.85 -3.24 3.30
C ALA A 323 -3.58 -4.45 2.70
N ALA A 324 -2.99 -5.60 2.89
CA ALA A 324 -3.54 -6.89 2.54
C ALA A 324 -3.01 -7.97 3.50
N GLU A 325 -3.76 -9.02 3.73
CA GLU A 325 -3.37 -10.13 4.61
C GLU A 325 -2.94 -9.67 6.02
N GLY A 326 -3.57 -8.62 6.55
CA GLY A 326 -3.33 -8.10 7.90
C GLY A 326 -2.03 -7.30 8.06
N GLU A 327 -1.38 -6.89 6.97
CA GLU A 327 -0.15 -6.08 6.98
C GLU A 327 -0.26 -4.91 5.99
N CYS A 328 0.33 -3.76 6.33
CA CYS A 328 0.56 -2.72 5.33
C CYS A 328 1.68 -3.19 4.39
N LYS A 329 1.33 -3.40 3.13
CA LYS A 329 2.24 -3.99 2.12
C LYS A 329 3.07 -2.92 1.43
N GLU A 330 2.48 -1.78 1.10
CA GLU A 330 3.12 -0.74 0.28
C GLU A 330 2.49 0.64 0.50
N LEU A 331 3.25 1.67 0.20
CA LEU A 331 2.77 3.01 -0.06
C LEU A 331 2.81 3.24 -1.57
N LEU A 332 1.78 3.88 -2.10
CA LEU A 332 1.72 4.28 -3.49
C LEU A 332 1.52 5.80 -3.55
N LEU A 333 2.41 6.49 -4.25
CA LEU A 333 2.32 7.92 -4.47
C LEU A 333 1.96 8.18 -5.93
N LEU A 334 0.94 9.01 -6.14
CA LEU A 334 0.65 9.59 -7.44
C LEU A 334 1.23 10.99 -7.51
N LEU A 335 2.19 11.19 -8.41
CA LEU A 335 2.75 12.49 -8.73
C LEU A 335 2.12 12.99 -10.03
N ASP A 336 1.76 14.27 -10.10
CA ASP A 336 1.22 14.95 -11.28
C ASP A 336 2.03 16.21 -11.53
N ARG A 337 2.75 16.28 -12.67
CA ARG A 337 3.61 17.40 -13.04
C ARG A 337 2.91 18.77 -12.98
N GLU A 338 1.60 18.79 -13.23
CA GLU A 338 0.80 20.01 -13.25
C GLU A 338 0.15 20.31 -11.90
N TRP A 339 0.37 19.48 -10.88
CA TRP A 339 -0.25 19.61 -9.56
C TRP A 339 0.56 20.51 -8.64
N ASN A 340 -0.11 21.51 -8.07
CA ASN A 340 0.45 22.45 -7.10
C ASN A 340 -0.41 22.63 -5.85
N GLY A 341 -1.43 21.78 -5.69
CA GLY A 341 -2.34 21.80 -4.53
C GLY A 341 -1.85 20.94 -3.35
N GLY A 342 -2.70 20.80 -2.35
CA GLY A 342 -2.54 19.82 -1.27
C GLY A 342 -2.67 18.38 -1.80
N TYR A 343 -2.42 17.40 -0.95
CA TYR A 343 -2.56 16.00 -1.32
C TYR A 343 -3.64 15.30 -0.50
N THR A 344 -4.17 14.22 -1.04
CA THR A 344 -5.08 13.34 -0.30
C THR A 344 -4.37 12.07 0.14
N ILE A 345 -4.86 11.48 1.21
CA ILE A 345 -4.39 10.19 1.74
C ILE A 345 -5.55 9.20 1.63
N THR A 346 -5.27 8.04 1.07
CA THR A 346 -6.22 6.93 0.97
C THR A 346 -5.71 5.72 1.73
N ALA A 347 -6.48 5.19 2.65
CA ALA A 347 -6.27 3.87 3.23
C ALA A 347 -7.05 2.84 2.40
N TYR A 348 -6.38 1.80 1.93
CA TYR A 348 -6.99 0.66 1.23
C TYR A 348 -6.72 -0.62 1.99
N GLU A 349 -7.78 -1.34 2.37
CA GLU A 349 -7.71 -2.65 3.04
C GLU A 349 -8.99 -3.45 2.75
N ASN A 350 -8.88 -4.74 2.50
CA ASN A 350 -10.02 -5.65 2.25
C ASN A 350 -11.00 -5.15 1.18
N GLY A 351 -10.50 -4.58 0.08
CA GLY A 351 -11.34 -4.09 -1.03
C GLY A 351 -12.05 -2.77 -0.77
N SER A 352 -11.82 -2.12 0.37
CA SER A 352 -12.46 -0.86 0.75
C SER A 352 -11.46 0.26 0.90
N THR A 353 -11.92 1.51 0.74
CA THR A 353 -11.09 2.70 0.83
C THR A 353 -11.71 3.75 1.75
N LEU A 354 -10.85 4.50 2.43
CA LEU A 354 -11.20 5.77 3.07
C LEU A 354 -10.18 6.81 2.61
N THR A 355 -10.66 7.96 2.12
CA THR A 355 -9.82 9.05 1.61
C THR A 355 -10.10 10.34 2.37
N TRP A 356 -9.04 11.08 2.69
CA TRP A 356 -9.10 12.38 3.38
C TRP A 356 -7.88 13.24 3.03
N SER A 357 -7.94 14.52 3.37
CA SER A 357 -6.78 15.41 3.33
C SER A 357 -6.09 15.51 4.70
N PRO A 358 -4.80 15.86 4.78
CA PRO A 358 -4.12 16.15 6.04
C PRO A 358 -4.80 17.25 6.87
N GLU A 359 -5.43 18.21 6.19
CA GLU A 359 -6.17 19.30 6.81
C GLU A 359 -7.42 18.76 7.54
N GLU A 360 -8.17 17.85 6.92
CA GLU A 360 -9.33 17.19 7.53
C GLU A 360 -8.93 16.38 8.77
N GLU A 361 -7.85 15.59 8.70
CA GLU A 361 -7.30 14.87 9.87
C GLU A 361 -6.90 15.86 10.97
N SER A 362 -6.22 16.94 10.62
CA SER A 362 -5.76 17.96 11.57
C SER A 362 -6.89 18.72 12.24
N ALA A 363 -7.95 19.06 11.49
CA ALA A 363 -9.10 19.81 11.96
C ALA A 363 -10.09 18.96 12.77
N ALA A 364 -10.07 17.64 12.60
CA ALA A 364 -11.01 16.73 13.24
C ALA A 364 -10.92 16.80 14.79
N ALA A 365 -12.07 16.96 15.43
CA ALA A 365 -12.16 16.99 16.89
C ALA A 365 -12.01 15.59 17.48
N VAL A 366 -11.17 15.45 18.51
CA VAL A 366 -11.01 14.17 19.22
C VAL A 366 -11.96 14.14 20.41
N GLN A 367 -12.74 13.08 20.49
CA GLN A 367 -13.52 12.73 21.66
C GLN A 367 -12.89 11.53 22.35
N PHE A 368 -12.75 11.59 23.68
CA PHE A 368 -12.26 10.46 24.47
C PHE A 368 -13.43 9.69 25.09
N ALA A 369 -13.25 8.37 25.17
CA ALA A 369 -14.20 7.49 25.82
C ALA A 369 -14.27 7.81 27.34
N SER A 370 -15.48 7.89 27.88
CA SER A 370 -15.76 7.94 29.32
C SER A 370 -15.66 6.53 29.94
N ALA A 371 -15.72 6.46 31.27
CA ALA A 371 -15.80 5.17 31.96
C ALA A 371 -17.10 4.41 31.63
N GLU A 372 -18.18 5.14 31.37
CA GLU A 372 -19.48 4.59 31.00
C GLU A 372 -19.45 3.95 29.61
N ASP A 373 -18.76 4.55 28.64
CA ASP A 373 -18.60 3.99 27.29
C ASP A 373 -17.87 2.63 27.29
N LEU A 374 -17.12 2.34 28.35
CA LEU A 374 -16.36 1.10 28.52
C LEU A 374 -17.12 0.04 29.32
N THR A 375 -18.28 0.39 29.87
CA THR A 375 -19.06 -0.52 30.75
C THR A 375 -20.16 -1.21 29.94
N PRO A 376 -20.18 -2.56 29.86
CA PRO A 376 -21.23 -3.28 29.17
C PRO A 376 -22.60 -3.02 29.80
N GLY A 377 -23.59 -2.60 29.01
CA GLY A 377 -24.99 -2.62 29.42
C GLY A 377 -25.55 -1.43 30.17
N HIS A 378 -24.96 -0.22 30.10
CA HIS A 378 -25.58 1.00 30.62
C HIS A 378 -26.27 1.82 29.51
N SER A 379 -27.58 1.67 29.39
CA SER A 379 -28.44 2.78 29.01
C SER A 379 -28.53 3.68 30.25
N SER A 380 -28.27 4.98 30.06
CA SER A 380 -28.27 6.05 31.07
C SER A 380 -29.24 5.83 32.24
N GLY A 381 -28.72 5.59 33.42
CA GLY A 381 -29.47 5.71 34.67
C GLY A 381 -29.47 4.54 35.65
N ALA A 382 -28.31 4.08 36.16
CA ALA A 382 -28.30 3.35 37.43
C ALA A 382 -26.88 3.25 38.01
N ALA A 383 -26.79 3.37 39.31
CA ALA A 383 -25.58 3.40 40.13
C ALA A 383 -24.75 2.11 40.09
N LEU A 384 -23.44 2.26 40.30
CA LEU A 384 -22.46 1.18 40.36
C LEU A 384 -22.83 0.10 41.40
N PRO A 385 -22.87 -1.20 41.05
CA PRO A 385 -23.03 -2.26 42.05
C PRO A 385 -21.71 -2.61 42.71
N SER A 386 -21.80 -2.82 44.02
CA SER A 386 -20.76 -3.27 44.96
C SER A 386 -20.20 -4.64 44.54
N ALA A 387 -18.90 -4.79 44.75
CA ALA A 387 -18.11 -5.97 44.42
C ALA A 387 -18.55 -7.22 45.19
N ALA A 388 -19.41 -8.04 44.63
CA ALA A 388 -19.56 -9.49 44.96
C ALA A 388 -20.75 -10.10 44.22
N SER A 389 -20.65 -10.41 42.94
CA SER A 389 -21.34 -11.49 42.23
C SER A 389 -21.20 -11.24 40.73
N PHE A 390 -20.76 -12.25 39.97
CA PHE A 390 -20.65 -12.14 38.53
C PHE A 390 -22.07 -12.15 37.93
N PRO A 391 -22.45 -11.11 37.19
CA PRO A 391 -23.76 -11.04 36.56
C PRO A 391 -23.85 -11.98 35.35
N ALA A 392 -25.05 -12.46 35.09
CA ALA A 392 -25.46 -13.08 33.85
C ALA A 392 -25.17 -12.18 32.63
N PRO A 393 -25.01 -12.69 31.41
CA PRO A 393 -24.72 -11.90 30.23
C PRO A 393 -25.74 -10.77 30.06
N PRO A 394 -25.29 -9.53 29.81
CA PRO A 394 -26.18 -8.36 29.78
C PRO A 394 -27.17 -8.43 28.62
N SER A 395 -28.40 -8.03 28.89
CA SER A 395 -29.50 -7.95 27.93
C SER A 395 -29.57 -6.63 27.14
N SER A 396 -28.56 -5.76 27.24
CA SER A 396 -28.48 -4.48 26.51
C SER A 396 -27.22 -4.45 25.62
N PRO A 397 -27.24 -3.75 24.48
CA PRO A 397 -26.11 -3.74 23.57
C PRO A 397 -24.90 -3.09 24.24
N ALA A 398 -23.90 -3.91 24.49
CA ALA A 398 -22.58 -3.47 24.89
C ALA A 398 -21.96 -2.62 23.77
N GLY A 399 -21.20 -1.58 24.11
CA GLY A 399 -20.43 -0.81 23.14
C GLY A 399 -19.47 -1.69 22.34
N PHE A 400 -19.18 -1.24 21.13
CA PHE A 400 -18.20 -1.92 20.28
C PHE A 400 -16.84 -1.26 20.41
N LEU A 401 -15.80 -2.08 20.41
CA LEU A 401 -14.41 -1.64 20.26
C LEU A 401 -14.02 -1.79 18.80
N PHE A 402 -13.52 -0.72 18.19
CA PHE A 402 -12.97 -0.73 16.85
C PHE A 402 -11.44 -0.59 16.92
N GLU A 403 -10.73 -1.55 16.34
CA GLU A 403 -9.29 -1.53 16.12
C GLU A 403 -9.02 -1.21 14.66
N PRO A 404 -8.48 -0.02 14.32
CA PRO A 404 -8.17 0.34 12.94
C PRO A 404 -7.20 -0.64 12.31
N GLY A 405 -7.44 -0.96 11.04
CA GLY A 405 -6.61 -1.82 10.24
C GLY A 405 -5.24 -1.21 9.93
N LYS A 406 -4.42 -1.96 9.24
CA LYS A 406 -3.03 -1.58 8.98
C LYS A 406 -2.91 -0.41 8.02
N ALA A 407 -3.84 -0.28 7.07
CA ALA A 407 -3.89 0.86 6.17
C ALA A 407 -4.23 2.16 6.91
N LEU A 408 -5.28 2.18 7.73
CA LEU A 408 -5.65 3.36 8.53
C LEU A 408 -4.54 3.76 9.50
N MET A 409 -3.92 2.77 10.15
CA MET A 409 -2.80 3.01 11.08
C MET A 409 -1.59 3.62 10.38
N LYS A 410 -1.24 3.14 9.19
CA LYS A 410 -0.12 3.67 8.38
C LYS A 410 -0.44 5.04 7.81
N ALA A 411 -1.66 5.24 7.36
CA ALA A 411 -2.13 6.50 6.79
C ALA A 411 -2.35 7.62 7.82
N GLY A 412 -2.48 7.26 9.12
CA GLY A 412 -2.56 8.24 10.21
C GLY A 412 -3.95 8.80 10.45
N ALA A 413 -5.02 8.07 10.13
CA ALA A 413 -6.42 8.49 10.35
C ALA A 413 -6.81 8.38 11.85
N PHE A 414 -6.21 9.17 12.72
CA PHE A 414 -6.39 9.02 14.17
C PHE A 414 -7.45 9.93 14.76
N ARG A 415 -7.55 11.15 14.24
CA ARG A 415 -8.53 12.15 14.68
C ARG A 415 -9.78 12.07 13.80
N LEU A 416 -9.59 11.81 12.51
CA LEU A 416 -10.66 11.68 11.52
C LEU A 416 -11.73 10.67 11.97
N LEU A 417 -11.33 9.53 12.54
CA LEU A 417 -12.26 8.52 13.05
C LEU A 417 -13.18 9.06 14.13
N CYS A 418 -12.71 10.01 14.95
CA CYS A 418 -13.57 10.69 15.93
C CYS A 418 -14.44 11.75 15.27
N GLY A 419 -13.86 12.67 14.50
CA GLY A 419 -14.54 13.83 13.97
C GLY A 419 -15.59 13.51 12.91
N CYS A 420 -15.29 12.57 11.99
CA CYS A 420 -16.17 12.23 10.87
C CYS A 420 -17.13 11.08 11.17
N PHE A 421 -16.72 10.13 12.03
CA PHE A 421 -17.52 8.94 12.29
C PHE A 421 -18.04 8.85 13.73
N GLY A 422 -17.77 9.85 14.57
CA GLY A 422 -18.26 9.91 15.95
C GLY A 422 -17.68 8.84 16.89
N LEU A 423 -16.57 8.20 16.52
CA LEU A 423 -15.92 7.24 17.39
C LEU A 423 -15.22 7.97 18.53
N LYS A 424 -15.21 7.36 19.74
CA LYS A 424 -14.51 7.91 20.92
C LYS A 424 -13.20 7.16 21.13
N LYS A 425 -12.09 7.88 21.16
CA LYS A 425 -10.75 7.31 21.33
C LYS A 425 -10.48 6.93 22.78
N LEU A 426 -9.79 5.83 23.04
CA LEU A 426 -9.51 5.40 24.42
C LEU A 426 -8.52 6.33 25.13
N ASP A 427 -7.45 6.76 24.45
CA ASP A 427 -6.44 7.69 24.98
C ASP A 427 -5.67 8.32 23.81
N THR A 428 -4.92 9.38 24.05
CA THR A 428 -4.13 10.10 23.04
C THR A 428 -3.24 9.15 22.21
N HIS A 429 -2.60 8.19 22.85
CA HIS A 429 -1.68 7.24 22.20
C HIS A 429 -2.24 5.81 22.09
N THR A 430 -3.49 5.60 22.50
CA THR A 430 -4.20 4.33 22.33
C THR A 430 -5.12 4.44 21.14
N HIS A 431 -4.68 3.90 19.98
CA HIS A 431 -5.45 3.92 18.73
C HIS A 431 -6.46 2.76 18.71
N LEU A 432 -7.34 2.77 19.70
CA LEU A 432 -8.53 1.95 19.82
C LEU A 432 -9.69 2.88 20.11
N TYR A 433 -10.85 2.54 19.58
CA TYR A 433 -12.02 3.42 19.60
C TYR A 433 -13.25 2.67 20.10
N VAL A 434 -14.14 3.35 20.81
CA VAL A 434 -15.44 2.80 21.18
C VAL A 434 -16.56 3.54 20.45
N THR A 435 -17.62 2.81 20.15
CA THR A 435 -18.80 3.32 19.47
C THR A 435 -20.02 2.44 19.82
N GLU A 436 -21.21 2.99 19.70
CA GLU A 436 -22.47 2.23 19.85
C GLU A 436 -22.77 1.37 18.61
N ALA A 437 -22.28 1.80 17.44
CA ALA A 437 -22.37 1.05 16.17
C ALA A 437 -21.15 1.37 15.30
N VAL A 438 -20.56 0.36 14.69
CA VAL A 438 -19.44 0.58 13.75
C VAL A 438 -20.02 1.00 12.40
N PRO A 439 -19.62 2.16 11.86
CA PRO A 439 -20.03 2.58 10.53
C PRO A 439 -19.67 1.53 9.47
N ALA A 440 -20.56 1.29 8.54
CA ALA A 440 -20.38 0.25 7.51
C ALA A 440 -19.12 0.49 6.66
N GLU A 441 -18.76 1.76 6.45
CA GLU A 441 -17.58 2.20 5.70
C GLU A 441 -16.27 1.83 6.41
N LEU A 442 -16.28 1.78 7.75
CA LEU A 442 -15.10 1.44 8.55
C LEU A 442 -14.95 -0.06 8.82
N ALA A 443 -16.03 -0.82 8.77
CA ALA A 443 -16.01 -2.25 9.11
C ALA A 443 -14.93 -3.05 8.32
N PRO A 444 -14.73 -2.85 7.00
CA PRO A 444 -13.67 -3.54 6.26
C PRO A 444 -12.26 -3.02 6.55
N LEU A 445 -12.15 -1.80 7.09
CA LEU A 445 -10.87 -1.11 7.33
C LEU A 445 -10.32 -1.35 8.74
N GLY A 446 -10.84 -2.33 9.46
CA GLY A 446 -10.39 -2.66 10.81
C GLY A 446 -11.03 -3.91 11.36
N LYS A 447 -10.88 -4.11 12.66
CA LYS A 447 -11.52 -5.18 13.40
C LYS A 447 -12.52 -4.61 14.40
N THR A 448 -13.63 -5.27 14.51
CA THR A 448 -14.70 -4.92 15.44
C THR A 448 -14.85 -5.98 16.51
N PHE A 449 -14.92 -5.54 17.75
CA PHE A 449 -15.09 -6.41 18.90
C PHE A 449 -16.29 -5.93 19.71
N ARG A 450 -17.02 -6.84 20.30
CA ARG A 450 -18.01 -6.56 21.36
C ARG A 450 -17.30 -6.55 22.69
N ILE A 451 -17.39 -5.46 23.46
CA ILE A 451 -16.85 -5.37 24.81
C ILE A 451 -17.74 -6.23 25.73
N LEU A 452 -17.14 -7.19 26.40
CA LEU A 452 -17.81 -8.07 27.37
C LEU A 452 -17.62 -7.61 28.80
N GLU A 453 -16.40 -7.17 29.15
CA GLU A 453 -16.05 -6.68 30.49
C GLU A 453 -14.92 -5.67 30.41
N THR A 454 -14.91 -4.76 31.37
CA THR A 454 -13.80 -3.83 31.63
C THR A 454 -13.36 -3.98 33.08
N LEU A 455 -12.11 -4.34 33.27
CA LEU A 455 -11.55 -4.67 34.59
C LEU A 455 -10.29 -3.84 34.85
N PRO A 456 -9.94 -3.57 36.12
CA PRO A 456 -8.67 -2.95 36.45
C PRO A 456 -7.48 -3.82 36.01
N LEU A 457 -6.40 -3.20 35.54
CA LEU A 457 -5.19 -3.94 35.12
C LEU A 457 -4.27 -4.17 36.35
N ASP A 458 -4.66 -5.06 37.23
CA ASP A 458 -3.88 -5.46 38.40
C ASP A 458 -3.55 -6.96 38.42
N LYS A 459 -2.66 -7.36 39.32
CA LYS A 459 -2.14 -8.73 39.39
C LYS A 459 -3.24 -9.77 39.70
N ARG A 460 -4.24 -9.40 40.52
CA ARG A 460 -5.36 -10.28 40.88
C ARG A 460 -6.27 -10.50 39.69
N THR A 461 -6.68 -9.42 39.05
CA THR A 461 -7.54 -9.42 37.88
C THR A 461 -6.92 -10.20 36.71
N LEU A 462 -5.62 -10.00 36.44
CA LEU A 462 -4.93 -10.74 35.38
C LEU A 462 -4.95 -12.25 35.62
N LYS A 463 -4.69 -12.67 36.87
CA LYS A 463 -4.70 -14.11 37.22
C LYS A 463 -6.11 -14.72 37.11
N GLU A 464 -7.14 -13.97 37.45
CA GLU A 464 -8.54 -14.39 37.40
C GLU A 464 -9.04 -14.46 35.95
N ALA A 465 -8.76 -13.44 35.14
CA ALA A 465 -9.06 -13.40 33.71
C ALA A 465 -8.37 -14.55 32.95
N GLY A 466 -7.10 -14.84 33.24
CA GLY A 466 -6.38 -15.95 32.62
C GLY A 466 -6.94 -17.33 32.95
N ARG A 467 -7.47 -17.52 34.16
CA ARG A 467 -8.17 -18.76 34.53
C ARG A 467 -9.50 -18.92 33.80
N ARG A 468 -10.23 -17.80 33.63
CA ARG A 468 -11.53 -17.78 32.97
C ARG A 468 -11.40 -17.94 31.44
N TYR A 469 -10.32 -17.37 30.87
CA TYR A 469 -10.03 -17.40 29.44
C TYR A 469 -8.67 -18.06 29.18
N PRO A 470 -8.54 -19.39 29.28
CA PRO A 470 -7.27 -20.09 29.14
C PRO A 470 -6.71 -20.06 27.72
N ARG A 471 -7.55 -19.69 26.75
CA ARG A 471 -7.17 -19.43 25.35
C ARG A 471 -7.78 -18.10 24.93
N ALA A 472 -6.92 -17.13 24.58
CA ALA A 472 -7.35 -15.82 24.13
C ALA A 472 -6.23 -15.16 23.30
N GLU A 473 -6.63 -14.30 22.37
CA GLU A 473 -5.66 -13.36 21.79
C GLU A 473 -5.40 -12.23 22.77
N VAL A 474 -4.13 -11.81 22.89
CA VAL A 474 -3.70 -10.81 23.87
C VAL A 474 -2.99 -9.66 23.18
N THR A 475 -3.47 -8.46 23.40
CA THR A 475 -2.88 -7.23 22.89
C THR A 475 -2.61 -6.23 24.00
N ALA A 476 -1.41 -5.66 24.05
CA ALA A 476 -1.04 -4.55 24.91
C ALA A 476 -0.91 -3.27 24.07
N ARG A 477 -1.55 -2.19 24.50
CA ARG A 477 -1.49 -0.88 23.84
C ARG A 477 -1.29 0.23 24.85
N ASN A 478 -0.23 1.01 24.69
CA ASN A 478 0.07 2.18 25.52
C ASN A 478 0.13 1.87 27.03
N ILE A 479 0.68 0.71 27.39
CA ILE A 479 1.01 0.31 28.77
C ILE A 479 2.47 -0.10 28.84
N THR A 480 3.01 -0.24 30.05
CA THR A 480 4.43 -0.57 30.28
C THR A 480 4.79 -2.03 29.98
N MET A 481 3.82 -2.87 29.61
CA MET A 481 4.02 -4.28 29.27
C MET A 481 3.86 -4.51 27.76
N THR A 482 4.63 -5.43 27.22
CA THR A 482 4.41 -5.97 25.87
C THR A 482 3.25 -6.98 25.86
N SER A 483 2.71 -7.28 24.68
CA SER A 483 1.65 -8.31 24.54
C SER A 483 2.10 -9.68 25.06
N ASP A 484 3.35 -10.06 24.85
CA ASP A 484 3.90 -11.34 25.34
C ASP A 484 4.06 -11.37 26.86
N GLU A 485 4.49 -10.26 27.48
CA GLU A 485 4.55 -10.14 28.95
C GLU A 485 3.15 -10.20 29.57
N LEU A 486 2.18 -9.52 28.95
CA LEU A 486 0.80 -9.55 29.39
C LEU A 486 0.23 -10.98 29.29
N ARG A 487 0.46 -11.66 28.17
CA ARG A 487 0.05 -13.06 27.96
C ARG A 487 0.66 -14.00 29.00
N LYS A 488 1.94 -13.84 29.33
CA LYS A 488 2.61 -14.61 30.39
C LYS A 488 2.00 -14.37 31.76
N ARG A 489 1.62 -13.13 32.10
CA ARG A 489 0.97 -12.80 33.37
C ARG A 489 -0.46 -13.32 33.48
N LEU A 490 -1.19 -13.34 32.36
CA LEU A 490 -2.50 -13.95 32.24
C LEU A 490 -2.41 -15.49 32.34
N GLY A 491 -1.34 -16.08 31.82
CA GLY A 491 -1.17 -17.54 31.77
C GLY A 491 -2.07 -18.21 30.73
N CYS A 492 -2.48 -17.51 29.67
CA CYS A 492 -3.33 -18.03 28.60
C CYS A 492 -2.53 -18.39 27.35
N ALA A 493 -3.02 -19.40 26.61
CA ALA A 493 -2.52 -19.75 25.28
C ALA A 493 -3.16 -18.84 24.21
N SER A 494 -2.48 -18.65 23.09
CA SER A 494 -3.03 -17.93 21.94
C SER A 494 -4.18 -18.69 21.29
N GLY A 495 -5.15 -17.96 20.74
CA GLY A 495 -6.30 -18.47 20.00
C GLY A 495 -7.63 -18.36 20.75
N GLY A 496 -8.71 -18.73 20.07
CA GLY A 496 -10.09 -18.60 20.56
C GLY A 496 -10.74 -17.28 20.12
N ASP A 497 -12.02 -17.11 20.48
CA ASP A 497 -12.86 -15.96 20.07
C ASP A 497 -12.69 -14.73 20.98
N ILE A 498 -12.01 -14.90 22.12
CA ILE A 498 -11.84 -13.85 23.13
C ILE A 498 -10.54 -13.12 22.89
N HIS A 499 -10.61 -11.81 22.93
CA HIS A 499 -9.47 -10.92 22.86
C HIS A 499 -9.33 -10.15 24.19
N LEU A 500 -8.15 -10.20 24.78
CA LEU A 500 -7.79 -9.52 26.01
C LEU A 500 -6.90 -8.33 25.70
N PHE A 501 -7.43 -7.13 25.81
CA PHE A 501 -6.69 -5.88 25.58
C PHE A 501 -6.23 -5.26 26.89
N GLY A 502 -4.93 -5.28 27.17
CA GLY A 502 -4.34 -4.46 28.22
C GLY A 502 -4.05 -3.07 27.66
N VAL A 503 -4.84 -2.06 28.06
CA VAL A 503 -4.81 -0.75 27.42
C VAL A 503 -4.82 0.38 28.44
N ARG A 504 -4.24 1.53 28.03
CA ARG A 504 -4.43 2.80 28.75
C ARG A 504 -5.65 3.51 28.18
N THR A 505 -6.47 4.05 29.08
CA THR A 505 -7.62 4.90 28.76
C THR A 505 -7.49 6.25 29.47
N ALA A 506 -8.03 7.29 28.88
CA ALA A 506 -8.03 8.64 29.46
C ALA A 506 -8.90 8.70 30.73
N ALA A 507 -10.00 7.95 30.78
CA ALA A 507 -10.98 7.99 31.87
C ALA A 507 -10.60 7.16 33.10
N ALA A 508 -9.98 5.98 32.91
CA ALA A 508 -9.79 4.98 33.96
C ALA A 508 -8.33 4.51 34.13
N GLY A 509 -7.38 5.11 33.40
CA GLY A 509 -5.99 4.68 33.40
C GLY A 509 -5.81 3.33 32.73
N ASN A 510 -5.02 2.43 33.29
CA ASN A 510 -4.74 1.12 32.72
C ASN A 510 -5.87 0.12 33.06
N VAL A 511 -6.48 -0.44 32.03
CA VAL A 511 -7.58 -1.41 32.16
C VAL A 511 -7.29 -2.67 31.32
N LEU A 512 -7.95 -3.77 31.68
CA LEU A 512 -8.08 -4.98 30.90
C LEU A 512 -9.49 -5.01 30.28
N LEU A 513 -9.57 -4.84 28.95
CA LEU A 513 -10.82 -5.04 28.22
C LEU A 513 -10.91 -6.50 27.78
N ILE A 514 -12.02 -7.14 28.07
CA ILE A 514 -12.36 -8.46 27.57
C ILE A 514 -13.37 -8.27 26.46
N ALA A 515 -13.04 -8.72 25.27
CA ALA A 515 -13.86 -8.49 24.08
C ALA A 515 -13.94 -9.74 23.21
N LYS A 516 -14.99 -9.83 22.40
CA LYS A 516 -15.20 -10.88 21.41
C LYS A 516 -15.19 -10.28 20.02
N GLU A 517 -14.36 -10.83 19.12
CA GLU A 517 -14.32 -10.45 17.71
C GLU A 517 -15.64 -10.81 17.03
N LEU A 518 -16.14 -9.93 16.13
CA LEU A 518 -17.43 -10.08 15.44
C LEU A 518 -17.28 -10.59 14.02
#